data_56f54a2f6890a945c6b70f83f0230822
#
_entry.id   56f54a2f6890a945c6b70f83f0230822
#
_cell.length_a   1.000
_cell.length_b   1.000
_cell.length_c   1.000
_cell.angle_alpha   90.00
_cell.angle_beta   90.00
_cell.angle_gamma   90.00
#
_symmetry.space_group_name_H-M   'P 1'
#
loop_
_entity.id
_entity.type
_entity.pdbx_description
1 polymer ?
#
loop_
_entity_poly.entity_id
_entity_poly.type
_entity_poly.pdbx_seq_one_letter_code
_entity_poly.pdbx_strand_id
1 'polypeptide(L)'
;MREGSLSKSGGPSGYNFALKQQLDLMNVPNIEYIHKDTKSVQKANSIGNDIKTKWYGQILKSIKDVLRWSYNLFYPFHNPDVDLEKYDIIHFHSTLSMYEIRRALKKYKGKVVLTSHSPSVLSQERFEMLTPWNQKHMKWFFKHLVRFDRYAFKRADYIVFPCPEAEEPYYHTWKEYSKIKQLKKDSFRYLLTGTYNCIAKLSKQEIFAKYGIPQDAYVICYVGRHNSLKGYDVLKEIGNKVLAEIPNAYFLIAGTEYPMTGLKHPRWIEVGWTNDPHSIIAASDVFVLPNKETYFDLIMLEVLSLGTIVIASSTGGNKYFEKNGSSGIFTFKTVGEACDRVISLSHIENEVKKKLQYENKLLFNSNFSLEVFGKKYVELMNSF
;
A
#
# COMPACT_ATOMS: atom_id res chain seq x y z
N MET A 1 16.74 5.97 5.20
CA MET A 1 16.47 6.75 6.43
C MET A 1 14.97 6.89 6.64
N ARG A 2 14.44 6.65 7.82
CA ARG A 2 13.00 6.69 8.10
C ARG A 2 12.71 7.04 9.57
N GLU A 3 11.57 7.72 9.82
CA GLU A 3 10.99 7.83 11.16
C GLU A 3 10.18 6.57 11.52
N GLY A 4 10.34 6.09 12.74
CA GLY A 4 9.58 5.00 13.34
C GLY A 4 10.26 3.63 13.30
N SER A 5 9.78 2.72 14.16
CA SER A 5 10.28 1.34 14.25
C SER A 5 9.94 0.55 12.97
N LEU A 6 10.85 -0.30 12.55
CA LEU A 6 10.57 -1.32 11.54
C LEU A 6 9.64 -2.38 12.15
N SER A 7 8.55 -2.68 11.48
CA SER A 7 7.59 -3.71 11.92
C SER A 7 7.04 -4.48 10.72
N LYS A 8 6.61 -5.70 10.93
CA LYS A 8 5.92 -6.52 9.91
C LYS A 8 4.57 -5.96 9.47
N SER A 9 4.11 -4.85 10.06
CA SER A 9 2.86 -4.19 9.65
C SER A 9 2.95 -3.70 8.21
N GLY A 10 1.87 -3.76 7.46
CA GLY A 10 1.81 -3.38 6.06
C GLY A 10 2.22 -1.92 5.76
N GLY A 11 2.24 -1.58 4.49
CA GLY A 11 2.64 -0.28 3.98
C GLY A 11 4.16 -0.04 4.05
N PRO A 12 4.60 1.22 4.16
CA PRO A 12 6.03 1.56 4.11
C PRO A 12 6.89 0.89 5.20
N SER A 13 6.30 0.55 6.37
CA SER A 13 7.01 -0.15 7.43
C SER A 13 7.31 -1.60 7.06
N GLY A 14 6.30 -2.30 6.57
CA GLY A 14 6.44 -3.67 6.11
C GLY A 14 7.42 -3.80 4.95
N TYR A 15 7.37 -2.87 3.99
CA TYR A 15 8.35 -2.80 2.90
C TYR A 15 9.79 -2.73 3.41
N ASN A 16 10.09 -1.76 4.29
CA ASN A 16 11.45 -1.58 4.80
C ASN A 16 11.89 -2.74 5.71
N PHE A 17 10.97 -3.30 6.49
CA PHE A 17 11.25 -4.46 7.32
C PHE A 17 11.61 -5.68 6.48
N ALA A 18 10.82 -5.96 5.45
CA ALA A 18 11.01 -7.07 4.53
C ALA A 18 12.34 -6.92 3.75
N LEU A 19 12.60 -5.73 3.21
CA LEU A 19 13.85 -5.44 2.51
C LEU A 19 15.06 -5.62 3.43
N LYS A 20 15.02 -5.05 4.65
CA LYS A 20 16.11 -5.21 5.60
C LYS A 20 16.39 -6.68 5.89
N GLN A 21 15.36 -7.44 6.23
CA GLN A 21 15.52 -8.86 6.54
C GLN A 21 16.14 -9.63 5.36
N GLN A 22 15.72 -9.34 4.14
CA GLN A 22 16.25 -9.99 2.96
C GLN A 22 17.71 -9.63 2.70
N LEU A 23 18.09 -8.36 2.87
CA LEU A 23 19.48 -7.93 2.71
C LEU A 23 20.39 -8.52 3.79
N ASP A 24 19.88 -8.65 5.03
CA ASP A 24 20.60 -9.33 6.12
C ASP A 24 20.82 -10.83 5.77
N LEU A 25 19.80 -11.53 5.24
CA LEU A 25 19.90 -12.93 4.79
C LEU A 25 20.89 -13.12 3.63
N MET A 26 20.97 -12.15 2.75
CA MET A 26 21.93 -12.17 1.62
C MET A 26 23.35 -11.78 2.04
N ASN A 27 23.56 -11.41 3.31
CA ASN A 27 24.82 -10.90 3.82
C ASN A 27 25.40 -9.77 2.96
N VAL A 28 24.54 -8.84 2.52
CA VAL A 28 24.98 -7.72 1.68
C VAL A 28 25.83 -6.78 2.52
N PRO A 29 27.12 -6.59 2.19
CA PRO A 29 27.98 -5.71 2.95
C PRO A 29 27.61 -4.23 2.71
N ASN A 30 28.03 -3.37 3.64
CA ASN A 30 28.00 -1.91 3.47
C ASN A 30 26.60 -1.29 3.35
N ILE A 31 25.55 -1.94 3.90
CA ILE A 31 24.22 -1.36 4.02
C ILE A 31 23.89 -1.13 5.50
N GLU A 32 23.58 0.10 5.83
CA GLU A 32 23.18 0.49 7.18
C GLU A 32 21.77 1.07 7.17
N TYR A 33 20.93 0.61 8.11
CA TYR A 33 19.59 1.15 8.34
C TYR A 33 19.60 2.16 9.47
N ILE A 34 19.34 3.41 9.13
CA ILE A 34 19.30 4.50 10.10
C ILE A 34 17.86 4.76 10.53
N HIS A 35 17.59 4.53 11.81
CA HIS A 35 16.30 4.76 12.45
C HIS A 35 16.42 5.88 13.47
N LYS A 36 15.38 6.71 13.53
CA LYS A 36 15.18 7.60 14.68
C LYS A 36 14.42 6.82 15.75
N ASP A 37 15.07 6.50 16.84
CA ASP A 37 14.44 5.85 17.99
C ASP A 37 13.32 6.74 18.56
N THR A 38 12.09 6.35 18.31
CA THR A 38 10.92 7.01 18.89
C THR A 38 10.57 6.37 20.23
N LYS A 39 11.42 6.53 21.26
CA LYS A 39 11.09 6.13 22.64
C LYS A 39 9.86 6.85 23.22
N SER A 40 9.30 7.84 22.53
CA SER A 40 8.23 8.71 23.03
C SER A 40 6.81 8.35 22.59
N VAL A 41 6.59 7.37 21.71
CA VAL A 41 5.25 7.13 21.12
C VAL A 41 4.39 6.15 21.93
N GLN A 42 4.99 5.32 22.78
CA GLN A 42 4.21 4.30 23.53
C GLN A 42 3.40 4.83 24.72
N LYS A 43 3.68 6.02 25.24
CA LYS A 43 2.95 6.58 26.40
C LYS A 43 1.70 7.41 26.09
N ALA A 44 1.42 7.71 24.83
CA ALA A 44 0.31 8.62 24.46
C ALA A 44 -1.02 7.93 24.13
N ASN A 45 -1.09 6.59 24.13
CA ASN A 45 -2.25 5.87 23.61
C ASN A 45 -3.32 5.46 24.64
N SER A 46 -3.16 5.77 25.92
CA SER A 46 -4.07 5.29 26.98
C SER A 46 -5.11 6.30 27.48
N ILE A 47 -5.06 7.55 27.07
CA ILE A 47 -6.03 8.56 27.55
C ILE A 47 -6.81 9.10 26.36
N GLY A 48 -8.08 8.74 26.27
CA GLY A 48 -9.08 9.49 25.49
C GLY A 48 -9.54 8.91 24.18
N ASN A 49 -9.84 7.61 24.06
CA ASN A 49 -10.56 7.10 22.88
C ASN A 49 -11.97 7.73 22.75
N ASP A 50 -12.66 8.00 23.88
CA ASP A 50 -13.98 8.64 23.88
C ASP A 50 -13.96 10.10 23.43
N ILE A 51 -12.87 10.83 23.65
CA ILE A 51 -12.76 12.22 23.21
C ILE A 51 -12.45 12.31 21.71
N LYS A 52 -11.76 11.33 21.16
CA LYS A 52 -11.40 11.29 19.72
C LYS A 52 -12.60 11.11 18.79
N THR A 53 -13.68 10.52 19.30
CA THR A 53 -14.92 10.29 18.53
C THR A 53 -15.83 11.52 18.48
N LYS A 54 -15.70 12.45 19.44
CA LYS A 54 -16.51 13.67 19.49
C LYS A 54 -15.98 14.72 18.50
N TRP A 55 -16.86 15.51 17.89
CA TRP A 55 -16.52 16.50 16.88
C TRP A 55 -15.44 17.49 17.31
N TYR A 56 -15.48 17.97 18.56
CA TYR A 56 -14.47 18.88 19.13
C TYR A 56 -13.11 18.18 19.33
N GLY A 57 -13.12 16.89 19.66
CA GLY A 57 -11.89 16.08 19.76
C GLY A 57 -11.17 15.93 18.42
N GLN A 58 -11.93 15.82 17.32
CA GLN A 58 -11.37 15.79 15.98
C GLN A 58 -10.75 17.14 15.58
N ILE A 59 -11.40 18.26 15.93
CA ILE A 59 -10.85 19.60 15.70
C ILE A 59 -9.55 19.80 16.48
N LEU A 60 -9.53 19.49 17.79
CA LEU A 60 -8.33 19.57 18.62
C LEU A 60 -7.19 18.72 18.10
N LYS A 61 -7.49 17.50 17.65
CA LYS A 61 -6.51 16.63 16.98
C LYS A 61 -5.94 17.28 15.73
N SER A 62 -6.79 17.82 14.87
CA SER A 62 -6.35 18.50 13.65
C SER A 62 -5.48 19.72 13.95
N ILE A 63 -5.83 20.52 14.96
CA ILE A 63 -5.01 21.67 15.39
C ILE A 63 -3.63 21.17 15.88
N LYS A 64 -3.61 20.14 16.71
CA LYS A 64 -2.36 19.52 17.18
C LYS A 64 -1.49 19.03 16.03
N ASP A 65 -2.11 18.38 15.05
CA ASP A 65 -1.41 17.88 13.85
C ASP A 65 -0.86 19.04 13.03
N VAL A 66 -1.63 20.12 12.84
CA VAL A 66 -1.16 21.34 12.16
C VAL A 66 0.02 21.96 12.88
N LEU A 67 -0.04 22.10 14.20
CA LEU A 67 1.06 22.66 14.99
C LEU A 67 2.32 21.79 14.89
N ARG A 68 2.18 20.47 15.01
CA ARG A 68 3.28 19.53 14.87
C ARG A 68 3.95 19.62 13.51
N TRP A 69 3.15 19.65 12.44
CA TRP A 69 3.67 19.73 11.08
C TRP A 69 4.25 21.09 10.76
N SER A 70 3.67 22.19 11.30
CA SER A 70 4.23 23.54 11.19
C SER A 70 5.58 23.62 11.88
N TYR A 71 5.74 23.00 13.04
CA TYR A 71 7.02 22.92 13.71
C TYR A 71 8.08 22.29 12.80
N ASN A 72 7.80 21.15 12.19
CA ASN A 72 8.72 20.47 11.27
C ASN A 72 9.02 21.31 10.01
N LEU A 73 8.09 22.18 9.58
CA LEU A 73 8.31 23.08 8.44
C LEU A 73 9.25 24.25 8.78
N PHE A 74 9.03 24.88 9.91
CA PHE A 74 9.70 26.13 10.27
C PHE A 74 11.01 25.91 11.03
N TYR A 75 11.09 24.83 11.80
CA TYR A 75 12.30 24.44 12.50
C TYR A 75 13.01 23.29 11.79
N PRO A 76 13.88 23.61 10.85
CA PRO A 76 14.51 22.62 9.98
C PRO A 76 15.72 21.97 10.66
N PHE A 77 15.52 21.31 11.74
CA PHE A 77 16.65 20.82 12.44
C PHE A 77 16.53 19.46 12.99
N HIS A 78 17.19 18.62 12.40
CA HIS A 78 18.09 17.77 13.18
C HIS A 78 19.37 17.64 12.36
N ASN A 79 20.50 18.05 12.92
CA ASN A 79 21.73 17.47 12.45
C ASN A 79 21.47 15.96 12.52
N PRO A 80 21.64 15.20 11.45
CA PRO A 80 21.54 13.76 11.54
C PRO A 80 22.57 13.33 12.60
N ASP A 81 22.14 12.46 13.52
CA ASP A 81 23.03 11.85 14.51
C ASP A 81 24.09 10.97 13.84
N VAL A 82 24.14 11.01 12.52
CA VAL A 82 24.96 10.20 11.64
C VAL A 82 25.72 11.10 10.69
N ASP A 83 27.00 10.84 10.56
CA ASP A 83 27.86 11.48 9.57
C ASP A 83 27.46 10.96 8.17
N LEU A 84 26.80 11.81 7.38
CA LEU A 84 26.31 11.46 6.04
C LEU A 84 27.46 11.24 5.04
N GLU A 85 28.63 11.84 5.28
CA GLU A 85 29.78 11.77 4.36
C GLU A 85 30.43 10.37 4.32
N LYS A 86 30.05 9.49 5.25
CA LYS A 86 30.48 8.08 5.24
C LYS A 86 29.79 7.22 4.18
N TYR A 87 28.72 7.73 3.56
CA TYR A 87 27.93 6.94 2.64
C TYR A 87 28.02 7.52 1.23
N ASP A 88 28.21 6.66 0.24
CA ASP A 88 28.15 7.04 -1.18
C ASP A 88 26.70 7.30 -1.64
N ILE A 89 25.75 6.53 -1.08
CA ILE A 89 24.33 6.61 -1.41
C ILE A 89 23.50 6.71 -0.13
N ILE A 90 22.55 7.64 -0.09
CA ILE A 90 21.54 7.72 0.96
C ILE A 90 20.16 7.52 0.36
N HIS A 91 19.46 6.46 0.77
CA HIS A 91 18.12 6.16 0.32
C HIS A 91 17.08 6.58 1.34
N PHE A 92 16.19 7.48 0.95
CA PHE A 92 15.07 7.96 1.75
C PHE A 92 13.77 7.27 1.35
N HIS A 93 12.99 6.89 2.35
CA HIS A 93 11.66 6.31 2.19
C HIS A 93 10.53 7.26 2.63
N SER A 94 10.84 8.55 2.74
CA SER A 94 9.88 9.60 3.10
C SER A 94 10.40 10.96 2.65
N THR A 95 9.55 11.75 2.03
CA THR A 95 9.85 13.14 1.65
C THR A 95 10.09 14.02 2.86
N LEU A 96 9.39 13.76 3.98
CA LEU A 96 9.58 14.47 5.24
C LEU A 96 10.97 14.23 5.81
N SER A 97 11.43 12.98 5.89
CA SER A 97 12.77 12.65 6.42
C SER A 97 13.88 13.35 5.64
N MET A 98 13.73 13.47 4.32
CA MET A 98 14.64 14.28 3.50
C MET A 98 14.59 15.76 3.86
N TYR A 99 13.37 16.29 4.02
CA TYR A 99 13.20 17.71 4.32
C TYR A 99 13.75 18.10 5.70
N GLU A 100 13.62 17.23 6.67
CA GLU A 100 14.13 17.45 8.04
C GLU A 100 15.64 17.68 8.06
N ILE A 101 16.41 16.92 7.29
CA ILE A 101 17.87 17.05 7.24
C ILE A 101 18.38 17.86 6.04
N ARG A 102 17.53 18.69 5.43
CA ARG A 102 17.84 19.44 4.22
C ARG A 102 19.10 20.31 4.28
N ARG A 103 19.51 20.75 5.48
CA ARG A 103 20.75 21.52 5.66
C ARG A 103 21.99 20.65 5.49
N ALA A 104 21.97 19.46 6.08
CA ALA A 104 23.05 18.50 5.89
C ALA A 104 23.13 18.04 4.44
N LEU A 105 21.99 17.76 3.80
CA LEU A 105 21.94 17.36 2.39
C LEU A 105 22.45 18.41 1.40
N LYS A 106 22.51 19.68 1.78
CA LYS A 106 23.14 20.72 0.93
C LYS A 106 24.65 20.53 0.76
N LYS A 107 25.30 19.97 1.78
CA LYS A 107 26.77 19.73 1.79
C LYS A 107 27.12 18.35 1.30
N TYR A 108 26.18 17.40 1.37
CA TYR A 108 26.38 16.02 0.99
C TYR A 108 26.65 15.88 -0.52
N LYS A 109 27.76 15.22 -0.86
CA LYS A 109 28.25 15.05 -2.24
C LYS A 109 27.85 13.72 -2.87
N GLY A 110 27.45 12.73 -2.06
CA GLY A 110 27.01 11.43 -2.55
C GLY A 110 25.63 11.48 -3.20
N LYS A 111 25.15 10.33 -3.64
CA LYS A 111 23.85 10.18 -4.33
C LYS A 111 22.68 10.13 -3.34
N VAL A 112 21.62 10.81 -3.67
CA VAL A 112 20.38 10.83 -2.87
C VAL A 112 19.28 10.13 -3.64
N VAL A 113 18.77 9.03 -3.10
CA VAL A 113 17.68 8.23 -3.65
C VAL A 113 16.42 8.46 -2.84
N LEU A 114 15.28 8.58 -3.50
CA LEU A 114 13.96 8.71 -2.87
C LEU A 114 13.02 7.62 -3.38
N THR A 115 12.43 6.84 -2.47
CA THR A 115 11.22 6.05 -2.74
C THR A 115 10.06 6.64 -1.94
N SER A 116 9.00 7.05 -2.64
CA SER A 116 7.75 7.43 -2.00
C SER A 116 6.80 6.25 -2.01
N HIS A 117 6.22 5.91 -0.86
CA HIS A 117 5.43 4.69 -0.65
C HIS A 117 3.92 4.96 -0.59
N SER A 118 3.52 6.16 -0.96
CA SER A 118 2.13 6.59 -0.83
C SER A 118 1.42 6.60 -2.17
N PRO A 119 0.12 6.29 -2.23
CA PRO A 119 -0.71 6.49 -3.42
C PRO A 119 -0.91 7.97 -3.76
N SER A 120 -0.42 8.88 -2.94
CA SER A 120 -0.36 10.31 -3.21
C SER A 120 0.89 10.92 -2.56
N VAL A 121 1.17 12.18 -2.84
CA VAL A 121 2.26 12.87 -2.14
C VAL A 121 1.93 13.06 -0.66
N LEU A 122 2.95 13.03 0.19
CA LEU A 122 2.80 13.11 1.63
C LEU A 122 1.99 14.34 2.07
N SER A 123 2.18 15.49 1.42
CA SER A 123 1.42 16.71 1.70
C SER A 123 -0.08 16.52 1.52
N GLN A 124 -0.51 15.84 0.47
CA GLN A 124 -1.91 15.54 0.20
C GLN A 124 -2.47 14.60 1.27
N GLU A 125 -1.80 13.48 1.56
CA GLU A 125 -2.22 12.56 2.62
C GLU A 125 -2.42 13.26 3.97
N ARG A 126 -1.45 14.11 4.35
CA ARG A 126 -1.52 14.80 5.64
C ARG A 126 -2.62 15.84 5.69
N PHE A 127 -2.88 16.50 4.58
CA PHE A 127 -3.97 17.46 4.48
C PHE A 127 -5.33 16.77 4.52
N GLU A 128 -5.50 15.66 3.85
CA GLU A 128 -6.72 14.85 3.85
C GLU A 128 -7.05 14.22 5.21
N MET A 129 -6.05 14.03 6.07
CA MET A 129 -6.26 13.59 7.46
C MET A 129 -6.89 14.65 8.37
N LEU A 130 -6.93 15.92 7.93
CA LEU A 130 -7.59 16.99 8.67
C LEU A 130 -9.11 16.86 8.56
N THR A 131 -9.85 17.43 9.52
CA THR A 131 -11.31 17.52 9.41
C THR A 131 -11.73 18.34 8.19
N PRO A 132 -12.91 18.08 7.60
CA PRO A 132 -13.41 18.85 6.45
C PRO A 132 -13.42 20.36 6.70
N TRP A 133 -13.76 20.77 7.91
CA TRP A 133 -13.71 22.18 8.32
C TRP A 133 -12.29 22.75 8.22
N ASN A 134 -11.30 22.04 8.77
CA ASN A 134 -9.90 22.45 8.73
C ASN A 134 -9.36 22.46 7.30
N GLN A 135 -9.73 21.46 6.46
CA GLN A 135 -9.36 21.45 5.05
C GLN A 135 -9.89 22.69 4.30
N LYS A 136 -11.12 23.11 4.61
CA LYS A 136 -11.73 24.30 4.00
C LYS A 136 -11.00 25.59 4.41
N HIS A 137 -10.64 25.74 5.68
CA HIS A 137 -10.10 26.98 6.24
C HIS A 137 -8.56 27.06 6.29
N MET A 138 -7.86 25.92 6.15
CA MET A 138 -6.41 25.82 6.28
C MET A 138 -5.68 25.51 4.97
N LYS A 139 -6.19 25.99 3.83
CA LYS A 139 -5.53 25.81 2.51
C LYS A 139 -4.11 26.38 2.48
N TRP A 140 -3.81 27.38 3.28
CA TRP A 140 -2.46 27.92 3.44
C TRP A 140 -1.49 26.87 3.99
N PHE A 141 -1.96 26.02 4.89
CA PHE A 141 -1.15 24.95 5.47
C PHE A 141 -0.77 23.90 4.43
N PHE A 142 -1.71 23.52 3.56
CA PHE A 142 -1.41 22.65 2.42
C PHE A 142 -0.29 23.20 1.54
N LYS A 143 -0.33 24.51 1.21
CA LYS A 143 0.74 25.17 0.45
C LYS A 143 2.11 25.09 1.13
N HIS A 144 2.15 25.04 2.46
CA HIS A 144 3.38 24.82 3.19
C HIS A 144 3.83 23.35 3.17
N LEU A 145 2.90 22.42 3.36
CA LEU A 145 3.21 20.99 3.32
C LEU A 145 3.80 20.54 1.97
N VAL A 146 3.32 21.07 0.87
CA VAL A 146 3.85 20.79 -0.49
C VAL A 146 5.37 21.06 -0.61
N ARG A 147 5.93 21.91 0.26
CA ARG A 147 7.38 22.17 0.27
C ARG A 147 8.20 20.92 0.60
N PHE A 148 7.66 19.97 1.39
CA PHE A 148 8.33 18.70 1.68
C PHE A 148 8.55 17.91 0.40
N ASP A 149 7.46 17.69 -0.32
CA ASP A 149 7.47 16.89 -1.55
C ASP A 149 8.29 17.58 -2.64
N ARG A 150 8.06 18.88 -2.83
CA ARG A 150 8.81 19.68 -3.82
C ARG A 150 10.32 19.64 -3.55
N TYR A 151 10.74 19.78 -2.29
CA TYR A 151 12.15 19.70 -1.92
C TYR A 151 12.71 18.31 -2.21
N ALA A 152 12.04 17.27 -1.72
CA ALA A 152 12.52 15.91 -1.82
C ALA A 152 12.67 15.45 -3.27
N PHE A 153 11.63 15.67 -4.10
CA PHE A 153 11.67 15.30 -5.51
C PHE A 153 12.68 16.10 -6.32
N LYS A 154 12.93 17.38 -5.98
CA LYS A 154 13.96 18.19 -6.63
C LYS A 154 15.36 17.81 -6.20
N ARG A 155 15.58 17.49 -4.90
CA ARG A 155 16.91 17.19 -4.35
C ARG A 155 17.37 15.78 -4.69
N ALA A 156 16.44 14.82 -4.77
CA ALA A 156 16.79 13.44 -5.10
C ALA A 156 17.51 13.36 -6.44
N ASP A 157 18.63 12.67 -6.48
CA ASP A 157 19.34 12.35 -7.72
C ASP A 157 18.58 11.26 -8.48
N TYR A 158 18.03 10.29 -7.75
CA TYR A 158 17.15 9.24 -8.29
C TYR A 158 15.85 9.14 -7.51
N ILE A 159 14.75 8.89 -8.24
CA ILE A 159 13.42 8.70 -7.70
C ILE A 159 12.94 7.32 -8.13
N VAL A 160 12.62 6.47 -7.17
CA VAL A 160 12.28 5.07 -7.40
C VAL A 160 10.79 4.84 -7.17
N PHE A 161 10.12 4.30 -8.19
CA PHE A 161 8.74 3.80 -8.15
C PHE A 161 8.72 2.30 -8.40
N PRO A 162 7.67 1.55 -8.01
CA PRO A 162 7.57 0.13 -8.34
C PRO A 162 7.43 -0.12 -9.84
N CYS A 163 6.64 0.69 -10.53
CA CYS A 163 6.42 0.65 -11.97
C CYS A 163 5.95 2.02 -12.47
N PRO A 164 5.94 2.28 -13.80
CA PRO A 164 5.45 3.54 -14.35
C PRO A 164 4.00 3.84 -14.00
N GLU A 165 3.15 2.83 -13.96
CA GLU A 165 1.72 2.96 -13.67
C GLU A 165 1.46 3.41 -12.22
N ALA A 166 2.37 3.12 -11.30
CA ALA A 166 2.31 3.57 -9.91
C ALA A 166 2.46 5.10 -9.75
N GLU A 167 2.87 5.79 -10.79
CA GLU A 167 2.94 7.25 -10.82
C GLU A 167 1.56 7.92 -11.04
N GLU A 168 0.57 7.18 -11.54
CA GLU A 168 -0.75 7.72 -11.90
C GLU A 168 -1.39 8.57 -10.81
N PRO A 169 -1.44 8.14 -9.54
CA PRO A 169 -2.01 8.95 -8.47
C PRO A 169 -1.30 10.30 -8.26
N TYR A 170 -0.01 10.37 -8.57
CA TYR A 170 0.76 11.62 -8.47
C TYR A 170 0.34 12.64 -9.53
N TYR A 171 0.02 12.20 -10.74
CA TYR A 171 -0.53 13.07 -11.78
C TYR A 171 -1.89 13.64 -11.42
N HIS A 172 -2.72 12.86 -10.68
CA HIS A 172 -4.05 13.28 -10.26
C HIS A 172 -4.01 14.25 -9.06
N THR A 173 -3.12 14.00 -8.10
CA THR A 173 -3.13 14.69 -6.80
C THR A 173 -2.14 15.85 -6.71
N TRP A 174 -1.10 15.87 -7.52
CA TRP A 174 -0.03 16.88 -7.43
C TRP A 174 0.21 17.64 -8.74
N LYS A 175 -0.34 18.82 -8.83
CA LYS A 175 -0.27 19.67 -10.06
C LYS A 175 1.15 19.92 -10.60
N GLU A 176 2.17 19.89 -9.74
CA GLU A 176 3.56 20.12 -10.14
C GLU A 176 4.27 18.85 -10.64
N TYR A 177 3.64 17.67 -10.45
CA TYR A 177 4.30 16.40 -10.73
C TYR A 177 4.77 16.25 -12.17
N SER A 178 3.90 16.55 -13.14
CA SER A 178 4.24 16.49 -14.58
C SER A 178 5.47 17.33 -14.93
N LYS A 179 5.57 18.55 -14.37
CA LYS A 179 6.72 19.42 -14.57
C LYS A 179 8.00 18.85 -13.95
N ILE A 180 7.89 18.29 -12.72
CA ILE A 180 9.03 17.65 -12.05
C ILE A 180 9.49 16.42 -12.84
N LYS A 181 8.54 15.59 -13.30
CA LYS A 181 8.82 14.41 -14.12
C LYS A 181 9.57 14.78 -15.39
N GLN A 182 9.12 15.82 -16.08
CA GLN A 182 9.77 16.30 -17.32
C GLN A 182 11.19 16.81 -17.07
N LEU A 183 11.39 17.60 -16.01
CA LEU A 183 12.71 18.17 -15.67
C LEU A 183 13.71 17.11 -15.19
N LYS A 184 13.23 16.01 -14.64
CA LYS A 184 14.05 14.95 -14.05
C LYS A 184 13.83 13.59 -14.70
N LYS A 185 13.43 13.56 -15.98
CA LYS A 185 13.09 12.32 -16.70
C LYS A 185 14.13 11.20 -16.53
N ASP A 186 15.41 11.56 -16.54
CA ASP A 186 16.53 10.62 -16.45
C ASP A 186 16.86 10.20 -15.00
N SER A 187 16.18 10.76 -14.01
CA SER A 187 16.34 10.42 -12.59
C SER A 187 15.36 9.33 -12.13
N PHE A 188 14.32 9.03 -12.90
CA PHE A 188 13.34 8.03 -12.50
C PHE A 188 13.84 6.60 -12.75
N ARG A 189 13.63 5.74 -11.78
CA ARG A 189 13.97 4.31 -11.82
C ARG A 189 12.77 3.50 -11.34
N TYR A 190 12.71 2.25 -11.76
CA TYR A 190 11.61 1.37 -11.41
C TYR A 190 12.14 0.10 -10.77
N LEU A 191 11.58 -0.24 -9.61
CA LEU A 191 11.94 -1.42 -8.84
C LEU A 191 10.66 -2.05 -8.30
N LEU A 192 10.24 -3.16 -8.88
CA LEU A 192 9.08 -3.90 -8.39
C LEU A 192 9.26 -4.27 -6.91
N THR A 193 8.23 -3.99 -6.13
CA THR A 193 8.20 -4.34 -4.71
C THR A 193 8.04 -5.86 -4.56
N GLY A 194 8.76 -6.46 -3.62
CA GLY A 194 8.56 -7.85 -3.22
C GLY A 194 7.94 -7.99 -1.83
N THR A 195 7.41 -9.16 -1.55
CA THR A 195 6.87 -9.52 -0.24
C THR A 195 7.19 -10.97 0.12
N TYR A 196 6.84 -11.35 1.35
CA TYR A 196 7.00 -12.73 1.82
C TYR A 196 6.13 -13.70 1.03
N ASN A 197 6.58 -14.94 0.92
CA ASN A 197 5.71 -16.04 0.53
C ASN A 197 4.71 -16.28 1.66
N CYS A 198 3.43 -16.01 1.39
CA CYS A 198 2.37 -16.09 2.38
C CYS A 198 1.94 -17.54 2.57
N ILE A 199 1.59 -17.89 3.81
CA ILE A 199 1.14 -19.23 4.19
C ILE A 199 -0.21 -19.10 4.91
N ALA A 200 -1.21 -19.81 4.44
CA ALA A 200 -2.48 -20.00 5.14
C ALA A 200 -2.27 -20.89 6.39
N LYS A 201 -2.82 -20.47 7.52
CA LYS A 201 -2.75 -21.24 8.77
C LYS A 201 -3.87 -22.26 8.88
N LEU A 202 -5.01 -21.96 8.27
CA LEU A 202 -6.20 -22.80 8.24
C LEU A 202 -6.48 -23.27 6.81
N SER A 203 -6.97 -24.48 6.68
CA SER A 203 -7.44 -25.04 5.42
C SER A 203 -8.75 -24.39 4.97
N LYS A 204 -9.13 -24.63 3.70
CA LYS A 204 -10.41 -24.17 3.13
C LYS A 204 -11.58 -24.71 3.95
N GLN A 205 -11.53 -25.99 4.34
CA GLN A 205 -12.57 -26.65 5.13
C GLN A 205 -12.76 -26.01 6.51
N GLU A 206 -11.65 -25.68 7.20
CA GLU A 206 -11.69 -25.02 8.50
C GLU A 206 -12.25 -23.60 8.42
N ILE A 207 -11.89 -22.84 7.40
CA ILE A 207 -12.47 -21.50 7.14
C ILE A 207 -13.97 -21.61 6.84
N PHE A 208 -14.38 -22.56 6.01
CA PHE A 208 -15.78 -22.75 5.66
C PHE A 208 -16.60 -23.14 6.87
N ALA A 209 -16.13 -24.10 7.67
CA ALA A 209 -16.77 -24.49 8.92
C ALA A 209 -16.87 -23.32 9.92
N LYS A 210 -15.78 -22.53 10.06
CA LYS A 210 -15.73 -21.39 10.96
C LYS A 210 -16.76 -20.32 10.65
N TYR A 211 -17.04 -20.08 9.38
CA TYR A 211 -17.95 -19.01 8.93
C TYR A 211 -19.30 -19.52 8.43
N GLY A 212 -19.60 -20.80 8.60
CA GLY A 212 -20.87 -21.43 8.20
C GLY A 212 -21.10 -21.41 6.67
N ILE A 213 -20.02 -21.53 5.89
CA ILE A 213 -20.05 -21.55 4.43
C ILE A 213 -20.20 -22.99 3.95
N PRO A 214 -21.14 -23.30 3.02
CA PRO A 214 -21.27 -24.62 2.43
C PRO A 214 -20.00 -25.05 1.67
N GLN A 215 -19.68 -26.36 1.69
CA GLN A 215 -18.42 -26.86 1.10
C GLN A 215 -18.34 -26.69 -0.43
N ASP A 216 -19.46 -26.61 -1.11
CA ASP A 216 -19.62 -26.39 -2.54
C ASP A 216 -19.78 -24.91 -2.92
N ALA A 217 -19.71 -24.00 -1.92
CA ALA A 217 -19.87 -22.56 -2.17
C ALA A 217 -18.75 -21.99 -3.04
N TYR A 218 -19.12 -21.07 -3.90
CA TYR A 218 -18.21 -20.19 -4.63
C TYR A 218 -17.90 -18.96 -3.79
N VAL A 219 -16.65 -18.82 -3.36
CA VAL A 219 -16.27 -17.78 -2.38
C VAL A 219 -15.45 -16.69 -3.02
N ILE A 220 -15.95 -15.47 -2.89
CA ILE A 220 -15.29 -14.23 -3.29
C ILE A 220 -14.79 -13.54 -2.03
N CYS A 221 -13.52 -13.15 -1.97
CA CYS A 221 -13.00 -12.44 -0.80
C CYS A 221 -12.47 -11.03 -1.12
N TYR A 222 -12.42 -10.25 -0.05
CA TYR A 222 -11.78 -8.95 0.00
C TYR A 222 -11.05 -8.80 1.35
N VAL A 223 -9.86 -8.21 1.33
CA VAL A 223 -9.10 -7.89 2.53
C VAL A 223 -8.64 -6.43 2.44
N GLY A 224 -9.15 -5.58 3.31
CA GLY A 224 -8.78 -4.17 3.27
C GLY A 224 -9.64 -3.27 4.15
N ARG A 225 -9.30 -1.98 4.18
CA ARG A 225 -10.09 -0.96 4.87
C ARG A 225 -11.40 -0.68 4.12
N HIS A 226 -12.50 -0.56 4.84
CA HIS A 226 -13.82 -0.27 4.27
C HIS A 226 -13.99 1.24 4.00
N ASN A 227 -13.28 1.74 3.00
CA ASN A 227 -13.35 3.15 2.60
C ASN A 227 -13.42 3.31 1.08
N SER A 228 -13.75 4.53 0.63
CA SER A 228 -13.92 4.84 -0.78
C SER A 228 -12.63 4.70 -1.58
N LEU A 229 -11.46 5.03 -1.01
CA LEU A 229 -10.17 4.91 -1.71
C LEU A 229 -9.87 3.46 -2.08
N LYS A 230 -10.22 2.52 -1.17
CA LYS A 230 -10.10 1.07 -1.39
C LYS A 230 -11.28 0.49 -2.19
N GLY A 231 -12.20 1.34 -2.67
CA GLY A 231 -13.32 0.94 -3.51
C GLY A 231 -14.33 0.04 -2.80
N TYR A 232 -14.49 0.17 -1.48
CA TYR A 232 -15.43 -0.67 -0.75
C TYR A 232 -16.89 -0.47 -1.18
N ASP A 233 -17.24 0.73 -1.64
CA ASP A 233 -18.52 1.02 -2.30
C ASP A 233 -18.67 0.24 -3.62
N VAL A 234 -17.63 0.20 -4.44
CA VAL A 234 -17.59 -0.60 -5.68
C VAL A 234 -17.73 -2.09 -5.37
N LEU A 235 -17.05 -2.60 -4.32
CA LEU A 235 -17.21 -3.98 -3.87
C LEU A 235 -18.65 -4.32 -3.51
N LYS A 236 -19.34 -3.41 -2.82
CA LYS A 236 -20.77 -3.60 -2.47
C LYS A 236 -21.68 -3.65 -3.70
N GLU A 237 -21.40 -2.83 -4.70
CA GLU A 237 -22.16 -2.88 -5.95
C GLU A 237 -21.96 -4.21 -6.68
N ILE A 238 -20.71 -4.70 -6.75
CA ILE A 238 -20.37 -6.03 -7.27
C ILE A 238 -21.10 -7.10 -6.47
N GLY A 239 -21.02 -7.03 -5.12
CA GLY A 239 -21.65 -7.99 -4.23
C GLY A 239 -23.14 -8.10 -4.41
N ASN A 240 -23.87 -6.98 -4.52
CA ASN A 240 -25.31 -6.97 -4.75
C ASN A 240 -25.70 -7.70 -6.04
N LYS A 241 -24.97 -7.46 -7.14
CA LYS A 241 -25.25 -8.11 -8.43
C LYS A 241 -24.91 -9.61 -8.40
N VAL A 242 -23.72 -9.96 -7.93
CA VAL A 242 -23.24 -11.35 -7.89
C VAL A 242 -24.10 -12.21 -6.96
N LEU A 243 -24.49 -11.70 -5.78
CA LEU A 243 -25.34 -12.43 -4.83
C LEU A 243 -26.76 -12.65 -5.34
N ALA A 244 -27.25 -11.76 -6.20
CA ALA A 244 -28.55 -11.94 -6.87
C ALA A 244 -28.49 -12.99 -7.98
N GLU A 245 -27.36 -13.09 -8.68
CA GLU A 245 -27.23 -13.94 -9.88
C GLU A 245 -26.72 -15.35 -9.57
N ILE A 246 -25.81 -15.49 -8.58
CA ILE A 246 -25.20 -16.79 -8.23
C ILE A 246 -25.73 -17.25 -6.85
N PRO A 247 -26.63 -18.26 -6.80
CA PRO A 247 -27.25 -18.71 -5.56
C PRO A 247 -26.29 -19.26 -4.51
N ASN A 248 -25.17 -19.87 -4.91
CA ASN A 248 -24.14 -20.44 -4.02
C ASN A 248 -22.91 -19.55 -3.86
N ALA A 249 -22.95 -18.26 -4.30
CA ALA A 249 -21.88 -17.31 -4.05
C ALA A 249 -21.90 -16.78 -2.63
N TYR A 250 -20.74 -16.69 -2.01
CA TYR A 250 -20.51 -16.10 -0.69
C TYR A 250 -19.40 -15.06 -0.78
N PHE A 251 -19.60 -13.94 -0.09
CA PHE A 251 -18.54 -12.94 0.09
C PHE A 251 -17.95 -13.05 1.49
N LEU A 252 -16.62 -13.18 1.57
CA LEU A 252 -15.87 -13.27 2.82
C LEU A 252 -14.95 -12.04 2.95
N ILE A 253 -15.33 -11.11 3.81
CA ILE A 253 -14.80 -9.76 3.86
C ILE A 253 -14.00 -9.55 5.15
N ALA A 254 -12.71 -9.28 5.03
CA ALA A 254 -11.85 -8.99 6.16
C ALA A 254 -11.40 -7.52 6.19
N GLY A 255 -11.57 -6.89 7.34
CA GLY A 255 -11.22 -5.49 7.58
C GLY A 255 -12.11 -4.86 8.63
N THR A 256 -11.83 -3.61 8.97
CA THR A 256 -12.66 -2.87 9.93
C THR A 256 -13.77 -2.13 9.20
N GLU A 257 -15.01 -2.32 9.62
CA GLU A 257 -16.19 -1.63 9.09
C GLU A 257 -16.21 -0.14 9.47
N TYR A 258 -15.28 0.62 8.90
CA TYR A 258 -15.21 2.06 9.10
C TYR A 258 -14.47 2.75 7.94
N PRO A 259 -14.99 3.85 7.40
CA PRO A 259 -16.27 4.50 7.68
C PRO A 259 -17.50 3.83 7.04
N MET A 260 -17.29 2.81 6.20
CA MET A 260 -18.36 2.09 5.51
C MET A 260 -18.67 0.76 6.18
N THR A 261 -19.96 0.41 6.22
CA THR A 261 -20.46 -0.89 6.68
C THR A 261 -20.70 -1.83 5.50
N GLY A 262 -20.66 -3.14 5.77
CA GLY A 262 -20.96 -4.18 4.80
C GLY A 262 -22.41 -4.20 4.30
N LEU A 263 -22.71 -5.16 3.42
CA LEU A 263 -24.08 -5.43 2.97
C LEU A 263 -24.82 -6.23 4.04
N LYS A 264 -26.10 -5.93 4.21
CA LYS A 264 -27.02 -6.74 5.04
C LYS A 264 -27.57 -7.91 4.22
N HIS A 265 -26.74 -8.94 4.03
CA HIS A 265 -27.12 -10.11 3.26
C HIS A 265 -26.54 -11.38 3.92
N PRO A 266 -27.26 -12.51 4.04
CA PRO A 266 -26.80 -13.70 4.76
C PRO A 266 -25.55 -14.35 4.16
N ARG A 267 -25.29 -14.15 2.88
CA ARG A 267 -24.10 -14.65 2.16
C ARG A 267 -22.99 -13.60 2.00
N TRP A 268 -23.13 -12.44 2.68
CA TRP A 268 -22.07 -11.44 2.82
C TRP A 268 -21.56 -11.48 4.26
N ILE A 269 -20.39 -12.06 4.46
CA ILE A 269 -19.83 -12.36 5.78
C ILE A 269 -18.73 -11.37 6.11
N GLU A 270 -19.00 -10.48 7.06
CA GLU A 270 -18.00 -9.58 7.62
C GLU A 270 -17.19 -10.30 8.69
N VAL A 271 -15.94 -10.61 8.38
CA VAL A 271 -14.99 -11.25 9.30
C VAL A 271 -14.50 -10.27 10.36
N GLY A 272 -14.52 -8.97 10.03
CA GLY A 272 -13.88 -7.95 10.83
C GLY A 272 -12.36 -7.96 10.68
N TRP A 273 -11.67 -7.31 11.63
CA TRP A 273 -10.21 -7.31 11.63
C TRP A 273 -9.66 -8.71 12.02
N THR A 274 -8.66 -9.18 11.29
CA THR A 274 -8.07 -10.51 11.51
C THR A 274 -6.54 -10.46 11.48
N ASN A 275 -5.91 -11.35 12.24
CA ASN A 275 -4.47 -11.62 12.21
C ASN A 275 -4.08 -12.65 11.14
N ASP A 276 -5.05 -13.27 10.50
CA ASP A 276 -4.85 -14.33 9.51
C ASP A 276 -5.68 -14.06 8.24
N PRO A 277 -5.37 -13.00 7.50
CA PRO A 277 -6.03 -12.74 6.22
C PRO A 277 -5.65 -13.78 5.16
N HIS A 278 -4.48 -14.42 5.29
CA HIS A 278 -3.97 -15.35 4.30
C HIS A 278 -4.81 -16.62 4.21
N SER A 279 -5.33 -17.13 5.34
CA SER A 279 -6.25 -18.27 5.33
C SER A 279 -7.58 -17.93 4.63
N ILE A 280 -8.09 -16.70 4.81
CA ILE A 280 -9.29 -16.22 4.11
C ILE A 280 -9.05 -16.16 2.59
N ILE A 281 -7.94 -15.58 2.17
CA ILE A 281 -7.57 -15.46 0.76
C ILE A 281 -7.39 -16.84 0.12
N ALA A 282 -6.63 -17.73 0.77
CA ALA A 282 -6.35 -19.07 0.25
C ALA A 282 -7.59 -19.98 0.19
N ALA A 283 -8.57 -19.77 1.08
CA ALA A 283 -9.83 -20.52 1.09
C ALA A 283 -10.80 -20.06 -0.01
N SER A 284 -10.58 -18.87 -0.60
CA SER A 284 -11.48 -18.26 -1.56
C SER A 284 -11.14 -18.62 -3.00
N ASP A 285 -12.14 -18.58 -3.85
CA ASP A 285 -12.00 -18.86 -5.29
C ASP A 285 -11.47 -17.65 -6.04
N VAL A 286 -11.91 -16.44 -5.65
CA VAL A 286 -11.54 -15.17 -6.28
C VAL A 286 -11.31 -14.10 -5.21
N PHE A 287 -10.29 -13.28 -5.42
CA PHE A 287 -10.03 -12.06 -4.65
C PHE A 287 -10.41 -10.83 -5.49
N VAL A 288 -11.22 -9.94 -4.95
CA VAL A 288 -11.58 -8.68 -5.62
C VAL A 288 -10.81 -7.52 -5.01
N LEU A 289 -10.11 -6.75 -5.84
CA LEU A 289 -9.32 -5.57 -5.47
C LEU A 289 -9.88 -4.32 -6.18
N PRO A 290 -10.93 -3.68 -5.66
CA PRO A 290 -11.70 -2.66 -6.38
C PRO A 290 -11.20 -1.24 -6.13
N ASN A 291 -9.92 -1.05 -5.85
CA ASN A 291 -9.33 0.25 -5.51
C ASN A 291 -9.68 1.33 -6.53
N LYS A 292 -9.98 2.54 -6.05
CA LYS A 292 -10.14 3.73 -6.92
C LYS A 292 -8.81 4.42 -7.21
N GLU A 293 -7.90 4.35 -6.27
CA GLU A 293 -6.52 4.81 -6.40
C GLU A 293 -5.59 3.82 -5.71
N THR A 294 -4.48 3.47 -6.36
CA THR A 294 -3.46 2.63 -5.75
C THR A 294 -2.06 2.98 -6.26
N TYR A 295 -1.08 2.83 -5.39
CA TYR A 295 0.34 2.94 -5.73
C TYR A 295 0.87 1.61 -6.26
N PHE A 296 0.99 0.62 -5.40
CA PHE A 296 1.33 -0.77 -5.70
C PHE A 296 1.01 -1.60 -4.45
N ASP A 297 -0.17 -2.19 -4.41
CA ASP A 297 -0.69 -2.79 -3.18
C ASP A 297 0.03 -4.11 -2.84
N LEU A 298 0.58 -4.19 -1.62
CA LEU A 298 1.20 -5.41 -1.12
C LEU A 298 0.20 -6.58 -1.05
N ILE A 299 -1.07 -6.29 -0.76
CA ILE A 299 -2.10 -7.34 -0.73
C ILE A 299 -2.23 -8.06 -2.08
N MET A 300 -2.03 -7.36 -3.21
CA MET A 300 -1.99 -7.98 -4.53
C MET A 300 -0.91 -9.06 -4.58
N LEU A 301 0.28 -8.75 -4.09
CA LEU A 301 1.41 -9.69 -4.07
C LEU A 301 1.17 -10.86 -3.10
N GLU A 302 0.54 -10.60 -1.95
CA GLU A 302 0.15 -11.64 -0.99
C GLU A 302 -0.85 -12.61 -1.61
N VAL A 303 -1.84 -12.10 -2.35
CA VAL A 303 -2.84 -12.91 -3.07
C VAL A 303 -2.17 -13.78 -4.15
N LEU A 304 -1.24 -13.21 -4.92
CA LEU A 304 -0.48 -13.94 -5.94
C LEU A 304 0.37 -15.06 -5.31
N SER A 305 0.99 -14.81 -4.16
CA SER A 305 1.80 -15.82 -3.46
C SER A 305 0.98 -17.02 -3.00
N LEU A 306 -0.28 -16.79 -2.64
CA LEU A 306 -1.25 -17.83 -2.28
C LEU A 306 -1.86 -18.52 -3.51
N GLY A 307 -1.73 -17.90 -4.69
CA GLY A 307 -2.25 -18.43 -5.95
C GLY A 307 -3.73 -18.15 -6.17
N THR A 308 -4.37 -17.29 -5.39
CA THR A 308 -5.79 -16.98 -5.58
C THR A 308 -5.99 -16.14 -6.85
N ILE A 309 -7.06 -16.42 -7.60
CA ILE A 309 -7.41 -15.67 -8.81
C ILE A 309 -7.80 -14.23 -8.42
N VAL A 310 -7.37 -13.24 -9.18
CA VAL A 310 -7.55 -11.83 -8.86
C VAL A 310 -8.40 -11.12 -9.90
N ILE A 311 -9.35 -10.31 -9.42
CA ILE A 311 -10.09 -9.32 -10.21
C ILE A 311 -9.77 -7.95 -9.63
N ALA A 312 -8.97 -7.15 -10.33
CA ALA A 312 -8.48 -5.85 -9.84
C ALA A 312 -8.99 -4.70 -10.72
N SER A 313 -9.27 -3.55 -10.10
CA SER A 313 -9.55 -2.33 -10.87
C SER A 313 -8.34 -1.89 -11.68
N SER A 314 -8.57 -1.41 -12.90
CA SER A 314 -7.57 -0.84 -13.81
C SER A 314 -7.18 0.58 -13.36
N THR A 315 -6.42 0.68 -12.26
CA THR A 315 -5.96 1.96 -11.69
C THR A 315 -4.55 1.86 -11.13
N GLY A 316 -3.77 2.91 -11.26
CA GLY A 316 -2.41 3.02 -10.73
C GLY A 316 -1.58 1.77 -10.98
N GLY A 317 -0.87 1.29 -9.96
CA GLY A 317 0.01 0.11 -10.04
C GLY A 317 -0.69 -1.19 -10.44
N ASN A 318 -2.03 -1.31 -10.34
CA ASN A 318 -2.73 -2.49 -10.84
C ASN A 318 -2.64 -2.60 -12.37
N LYS A 319 -2.51 -1.48 -13.10
CA LYS A 319 -2.34 -1.47 -14.57
C LYS A 319 -1.06 -2.17 -15.03
N TYR A 320 -0.05 -2.26 -14.16
CA TYR A 320 1.15 -3.04 -14.45
C TYR A 320 0.80 -4.48 -14.86
N PHE A 321 -0.19 -5.08 -14.20
CA PHE A 321 -0.59 -6.46 -14.44
C PHE A 321 -1.40 -6.67 -15.71
N GLU A 322 -1.88 -5.62 -16.36
CA GLU A 322 -2.56 -5.74 -17.68
C GLU A 322 -1.60 -6.26 -18.77
N LYS A 323 -0.32 -5.90 -18.65
CA LYS A 323 0.72 -6.28 -19.62
C LYS A 323 1.66 -7.36 -19.09
N ASN A 324 1.86 -7.39 -17.79
CA ASN A 324 2.88 -8.20 -17.13
C ASN A 324 2.27 -9.21 -16.13
N GLY A 325 0.94 -9.36 -16.13
CA GLY A 325 0.24 -10.29 -15.26
C GLY A 325 0.24 -11.72 -15.80
N SER A 326 -0.17 -12.65 -14.96
CA SER A 326 -0.51 -14.03 -15.34
C SER A 326 -1.94 -14.11 -15.83
N SER A 327 -2.32 -15.24 -16.43
CA SER A 327 -3.71 -15.47 -16.87
C SER A 327 -4.72 -15.57 -15.70
N GLY A 328 -4.24 -15.70 -14.46
CA GLY A 328 -5.08 -15.66 -13.25
C GLY A 328 -5.36 -14.25 -12.71
N ILE A 329 -4.93 -13.19 -13.42
CA ILE A 329 -5.20 -11.80 -13.07
C ILE A 329 -6.08 -11.17 -14.13
N PHE A 330 -7.22 -10.63 -13.71
CA PHE A 330 -8.17 -9.91 -14.56
C PHE A 330 -8.32 -8.48 -14.08
N THR A 331 -8.28 -7.53 -15.01
CA THR A 331 -8.54 -6.13 -14.67
C THR A 331 -9.91 -5.69 -15.16
N PHE A 332 -10.50 -4.69 -14.48
CA PHE A 332 -11.79 -4.12 -14.85
C PHE A 332 -11.77 -2.59 -14.76
N LYS A 333 -12.59 -1.95 -15.56
CA LYS A 333 -12.81 -0.49 -15.56
C LYS A 333 -14.20 -0.12 -15.03
N THR A 334 -15.15 -1.03 -15.13
CA THR A 334 -16.54 -0.82 -14.71
C THR A 334 -17.00 -1.95 -13.78
N VAL A 335 -17.99 -1.65 -12.94
CA VAL A 335 -18.64 -2.65 -12.07
C VAL A 335 -19.23 -3.80 -12.89
N GLY A 336 -19.79 -3.50 -14.09
CA GLY A 336 -20.31 -4.53 -15.01
C GLY A 336 -19.23 -5.52 -15.39
N GLU A 337 -18.09 -5.07 -15.91
CA GLU A 337 -16.95 -5.94 -16.27
C GLU A 337 -16.48 -6.80 -15.10
N ALA A 338 -16.44 -6.23 -13.88
CA ALA A 338 -16.06 -6.99 -12.68
C ALA A 338 -17.08 -8.09 -12.36
N CYS A 339 -18.40 -7.78 -12.43
CA CYS A 339 -19.46 -8.77 -12.22
C CYS A 339 -19.41 -9.88 -13.25
N ASP A 340 -19.32 -9.54 -14.54
CA ASP A 340 -19.26 -10.51 -15.64
C ASP A 340 -18.06 -11.45 -15.46
N ARG A 341 -16.92 -10.91 -14.98
CA ARG A 341 -15.73 -11.70 -14.71
C ARG A 341 -15.92 -12.62 -13.51
N VAL A 342 -16.48 -12.14 -12.39
CA VAL A 342 -16.79 -12.97 -11.22
C VAL A 342 -17.72 -14.13 -11.62
N ILE A 343 -18.78 -13.80 -12.39
CA ILE A 343 -19.77 -14.79 -12.83
C ILE A 343 -19.12 -15.82 -13.78
N SER A 344 -18.36 -15.37 -14.78
CA SER A 344 -17.69 -16.29 -15.70
C SER A 344 -16.74 -17.25 -15.00
N LEU A 345 -16.02 -16.77 -13.97
CA LEU A 345 -15.11 -17.59 -13.18
C LEU A 345 -15.82 -18.61 -12.28
N SER A 346 -17.10 -18.42 -11.95
CA SER A 346 -17.87 -19.41 -11.18
C SER A 346 -18.21 -20.67 -11.97
N HIS A 347 -18.10 -20.62 -13.30
CA HIS A 347 -18.44 -21.71 -14.21
C HIS A 347 -17.23 -22.40 -14.82
N ILE A 348 -16.00 -21.99 -14.49
CA ILE A 348 -14.81 -22.62 -15.06
C ILE A 348 -14.56 -24.00 -14.43
N GLU A 349 -14.01 -24.90 -15.22
CA GLU A 349 -13.59 -26.23 -14.79
C GLU A 349 -12.46 -26.16 -13.76
N ASN A 350 -12.42 -27.11 -12.82
CA ASN A 350 -11.41 -27.17 -11.78
C ASN A 350 -9.96 -27.18 -12.31
N GLU A 351 -9.71 -27.82 -13.42
CA GLU A 351 -8.38 -27.89 -14.02
C GLU A 351 -7.95 -26.52 -14.57
N VAL A 352 -8.87 -25.78 -15.19
CA VAL A 352 -8.61 -24.40 -15.64
C VAL A 352 -8.32 -23.52 -14.45
N LYS A 353 -9.12 -23.62 -13.37
CA LYS A 353 -8.92 -22.88 -12.13
C LYS A 353 -7.54 -23.14 -11.52
N LYS A 354 -7.15 -24.42 -11.37
CA LYS A 354 -5.83 -24.80 -10.85
C LYS A 354 -4.68 -24.23 -11.70
N LYS A 355 -4.84 -24.20 -13.01
CA LYS A 355 -3.86 -23.60 -13.93
C LYS A 355 -3.70 -22.11 -13.66
N LEU A 356 -4.81 -21.35 -13.58
CA LEU A 356 -4.79 -19.91 -13.28
C LEU A 356 -4.11 -19.63 -11.92
N GLN A 357 -4.43 -20.44 -10.92
CA GLN A 357 -3.84 -20.35 -9.59
C GLN A 357 -2.33 -20.64 -9.59
N TYR A 358 -1.90 -21.63 -10.33
CA TYR A 358 -0.50 -21.99 -10.48
C TYR A 358 0.30 -20.88 -11.18
N GLU A 359 -0.24 -20.29 -12.23
CA GLU A 359 0.40 -19.20 -12.96
C GLU A 359 0.56 -17.92 -12.08
N ASN A 360 -0.40 -17.65 -11.20
CA ASN A 360 -0.27 -16.57 -10.20
C ASN A 360 0.94 -16.83 -9.28
N LYS A 361 1.12 -18.06 -8.77
CA LYS A 361 2.26 -18.44 -7.93
C LYS A 361 3.58 -18.33 -8.68
N LEU A 362 3.62 -18.78 -9.94
CA LEU A 362 4.81 -18.65 -10.77
C LEU A 362 5.20 -17.19 -10.97
N LEU A 363 4.24 -16.33 -11.29
CA LEU A 363 4.47 -14.91 -11.46
C LEU A 363 5.01 -14.28 -10.17
N PHE A 364 4.42 -14.65 -9.01
CA PHE A 364 4.92 -14.17 -7.71
C PHE A 364 6.37 -14.58 -7.47
N ASN A 365 6.68 -15.87 -7.62
CA ASN A 365 8.02 -16.39 -7.37
C ASN A 365 9.09 -15.75 -8.28
N SER A 366 8.74 -15.53 -9.54
CA SER A 366 9.66 -14.99 -10.55
C SER A 366 9.92 -13.48 -10.39
N ASN A 367 8.97 -12.70 -9.85
CA ASN A 367 9.06 -11.24 -9.89
C ASN A 367 8.91 -10.55 -8.54
N PHE A 368 8.19 -11.16 -7.59
CA PHE A 368 7.72 -10.49 -6.37
C PHE A 368 8.16 -11.16 -5.06
N SER A 369 8.91 -12.25 -5.12
CA SER A 369 9.50 -12.84 -3.92
C SER A 369 10.54 -11.88 -3.31
N LEU A 370 10.75 -11.97 -1.99
CA LEU A 370 11.75 -11.14 -1.32
C LEU A 370 13.16 -11.35 -1.86
N GLU A 371 13.48 -12.58 -2.26
CA GLU A 371 14.79 -12.89 -2.84
C GLU A 371 15.02 -12.12 -4.15
N VAL A 372 14.04 -12.14 -5.06
CA VAL A 372 14.11 -11.40 -6.33
C VAL A 372 14.17 -9.91 -6.07
N PHE A 373 13.36 -9.42 -5.14
CA PHE A 373 13.33 -8.02 -4.75
C PHE A 373 14.67 -7.55 -4.17
N GLY A 374 15.25 -8.32 -3.23
CA GLY A 374 16.53 -7.99 -2.63
C GLY A 374 17.67 -7.95 -3.65
N LYS A 375 17.74 -8.93 -4.57
CA LYS A 375 18.74 -8.96 -5.66
C LYS A 375 18.61 -7.72 -6.56
N LYS A 376 17.39 -7.44 -7.05
CA LYS A 376 17.13 -6.27 -7.91
C LYS A 376 17.40 -4.93 -7.18
N TYR A 377 17.13 -4.86 -5.88
CA TYR A 377 17.47 -3.68 -5.07
C TYR A 377 18.96 -3.43 -5.04
N VAL A 378 19.78 -4.45 -4.77
CA VAL A 378 21.24 -4.34 -4.76
C VAL A 378 21.77 -3.95 -6.14
N GLU A 379 21.28 -4.60 -7.20
CA GLU A 379 21.63 -4.25 -8.59
C GLU A 379 21.32 -2.78 -8.90
N LEU A 380 20.13 -2.31 -8.50
CA LEU A 380 19.74 -0.91 -8.69
C LEU A 380 20.65 0.05 -7.91
N MET A 381 20.95 -0.23 -6.64
CA MET A 381 21.82 0.64 -5.84
C MET A 381 23.23 0.69 -6.42
N ASN A 382 23.76 -0.43 -6.88
CA ASN A 382 25.08 -0.50 -7.51
C ASN A 382 25.15 0.20 -8.88
N SER A 383 24.01 0.51 -9.49
CA SER A 383 23.97 1.23 -10.78
C SER A 383 24.05 2.75 -10.64
N PHE A 384 24.06 3.29 -9.43
CA PHE A 384 24.10 4.74 -9.13
C PHE A 384 25.53 5.25 -8.90
#